data_d4cea8f5db13c8fd8d6aebd0adbe278c
#
_entry.id   d4cea8f5db13c8fd8d6aebd0adbe278c
#
_cell.length_a   1.000
_cell.length_b   1.000
_cell.length_c   1.000
_cell.angle_alpha   90.00
_cell.angle_beta   90.00
_cell.angle_gamma   90.00
#
_symmetry.space_group_name_H-M   'P 1'
#
loop_
_entity.id
_entity.type
_entity.pdbx_description
1 polymer ?
#
loop_
_entity_poly.entity_id
_entity_poly.type
_entity_poly.pdbx_seq_one_letter_code
_entity_poly.pdbx_strand_id
1 'polypeptide(L)'
;MKIVVLTHSSYSHIKAIQEFLDELVIDNEVYCFLDKDYDSFCRNEKINYKFYNENCEKECNKIIQEHNKMLWSYIDPNEKKDINELLIEVEKPLEYMLSGAKVYEKYLLPLIQEINPDLIIRDACALYGRFIADKLNVKLIGYATSMIYNHDHLINNPREILSGYFHWNLDHFMDDEVQELLLKTEEITLNLCEKFNVRPFSPLCTTDPGEEFNFCFGGTLLQPELNESNTMIVQPMKFKNIRDFNDSKENVILISSGTVGVNKMTFYNYVINAFANTDYEVIIGFHYANAPFIKTKTLPNNIRIESFVNQEDILRKAKLFITHGGYNSILESLYYDVPILVNPLMSEQFLNAQQISEKQIGINLKTYPINSNSLYSISKFLIENDDLKENIKLIKHNLEESHSVKYLVSHINSLNEGMN
;
A
#
# COMPACT_ATOMS: atom_id res chain seq x y z
N MET A 1 -1.08 -4.08 -28.93
CA MET A 1 -0.59 -5.28 -28.19
C MET A 1 -1.73 -5.97 -27.46
N LYS A 2 -1.59 -7.26 -27.17
CA LYS A 2 -2.39 -7.95 -26.16
C LYS A 2 -1.71 -7.88 -24.81
N ILE A 3 -2.32 -7.23 -23.86
CA ILE A 3 -1.74 -6.98 -22.53
C ILE A 3 -2.59 -7.66 -21.48
N VAL A 4 -1.96 -8.47 -20.61
CA VAL A 4 -2.60 -9.02 -19.43
C VAL A 4 -2.17 -8.21 -18.19
N VAL A 5 -3.14 -7.73 -17.43
CA VAL A 5 -2.92 -7.01 -16.17
C VAL A 5 -3.36 -7.88 -15.01
N LEU A 6 -2.44 -8.13 -14.09
CA LEU A 6 -2.61 -8.97 -12.91
C LEU A 6 -2.57 -8.09 -11.67
N THR A 7 -3.73 -7.91 -11.03
CA THR A 7 -3.83 -7.05 -9.86
C THR A 7 -3.84 -7.86 -8.56
N HIS A 8 -3.45 -7.24 -7.47
CA HIS A 8 -3.73 -7.79 -6.15
C HIS A 8 -5.22 -7.60 -5.81
N SER A 9 -5.88 -8.67 -5.33
CA SER A 9 -7.31 -8.65 -5.00
C SER A 9 -7.60 -7.84 -3.73
N SER A 10 -7.46 -6.53 -3.82
CA SER A 10 -7.88 -5.59 -2.77
C SER A 10 -8.42 -4.30 -3.37
N TYR A 11 -9.35 -3.67 -2.67
CA TYR A 11 -10.01 -2.43 -3.09
C TYR A 11 -9.02 -1.33 -3.49
N SER A 12 -7.99 -1.11 -2.65
CA SER A 12 -7.02 -0.03 -2.85
C SER A 12 -6.14 -0.26 -4.08
N HIS A 13 -5.73 -1.50 -4.36
CA HIS A 13 -4.90 -1.83 -5.51
C HIS A 13 -5.67 -1.70 -6.82
N ILE A 14 -6.90 -2.21 -6.87
CA ILE A 14 -7.74 -2.12 -8.06
C ILE A 14 -8.14 -0.66 -8.34
N LYS A 15 -8.49 0.11 -7.30
CA LYS A 15 -8.83 1.53 -7.44
C LYS A 15 -7.66 2.34 -8.01
N ALA A 16 -6.44 2.06 -7.58
CA ALA A 16 -5.25 2.81 -7.98
C ALA A 16 -4.94 2.73 -9.48
N ILE A 17 -5.28 1.60 -10.14
CA ILE A 17 -4.92 1.38 -11.55
C ILE A 17 -6.06 1.65 -12.54
N GLN A 18 -7.27 1.99 -12.10
CA GLN A 18 -8.43 2.12 -13.00
C GLN A 18 -8.19 3.08 -14.15
N GLU A 19 -7.67 4.25 -13.85
CA GLU A 19 -7.42 5.29 -14.85
C GLU A 19 -6.26 4.91 -15.79
N PHE A 20 -5.29 4.16 -15.30
CA PHE A 20 -4.25 3.57 -16.14
C PHE A 20 -4.84 2.54 -17.10
N LEU A 21 -5.74 1.68 -16.65
CA LEU A 21 -6.43 0.73 -17.49
C LEU A 21 -7.28 1.42 -18.57
N ASP A 22 -7.96 2.51 -18.24
CA ASP A 22 -8.77 3.30 -19.16
C ASP A 22 -7.91 3.94 -20.29
N GLU A 23 -6.71 4.39 -19.96
CA GLU A 23 -5.79 4.92 -20.97
C GLU A 23 -5.11 3.79 -21.77
N LEU A 24 -4.75 2.69 -21.12
CA LEU A 24 -4.06 1.55 -21.74
C LEU A 24 -4.90 0.89 -22.84
N VAL A 25 -6.22 0.79 -22.63
CA VAL A 25 -7.15 0.12 -23.56
C VAL A 25 -7.42 0.94 -24.84
N ILE A 26 -6.97 2.20 -24.91
CA ILE A 26 -7.18 3.04 -26.09
C ILE A 26 -6.47 2.42 -27.31
N ASP A 27 -5.23 1.99 -27.13
CA ASP A 27 -4.37 1.48 -28.22
C ASP A 27 -4.05 -0.02 -28.08
N ASN A 28 -4.58 -0.70 -27.06
CA ASN A 28 -4.24 -2.09 -26.77
C ASN A 28 -5.48 -2.94 -26.49
N GLU A 29 -5.35 -4.24 -26.74
CA GLU A 29 -6.30 -5.25 -26.28
C GLU A 29 -5.94 -5.65 -24.84
N VAL A 30 -6.72 -5.20 -23.86
CA VAL A 30 -6.40 -5.35 -22.44
C VAL A 30 -7.27 -6.40 -21.78
N TYR A 31 -6.64 -7.32 -21.07
CA TYR A 31 -7.25 -8.34 -20.22
C TYR A 31 -6.86 -8.04 -18.77
N CYS A 32 -7.84 -7.78 -17.89
CA CYS A 32 -7.60 -7.52 -16.49
C CYS A 32 -8.18 -8.64 -15.63
N PHE A 33 -7.32 -9.28 -14.83
CA PHE A 33 -7.72 -10.36 -13.93
C PHE A 33 -7.94 -9.80 -12.51
N LEU A 34 -9.09 -10.09 -11.92
CA LEU A 34 -9.48 -9.63 -10.58
C LEU A 34 -10.46 -10.59 -9.91
N ASP A 35 -10.65 -10.42 -8.61
CA ASP A 35 -11.65 -11.14 -7.84
C ASP A 35 -13.05 -10.64 -8.18
N LYS A 36 -14.04 -11.55 -8.17
CA LYS A 36 -15.43 -11.24 -8.47
C LYS A 36 -16.07 -10.25 -7.47
N ASP A 37 -15.56 -10.20 -6.26
CA ASP A 37 -16.03 -9.24 -5.25
C ASP A 37 -15.80 -7.78 -5.68
N TYR A 38 -14.98 -7.56 -6.71
CA TYR A 38 -14.64 -6.26 -7.29
C TYR A 38 -15.28 -6.00 -8.65
N ASP A 39 -16.33 -6.71 -9.03
CA ASP A 39 -17.06 -6.54 -10.30
C ASP A 39 -17.57 -5.10 -10.50
N SER A 40 -17.88 -4.38 -9.42
CA SER A 40 -18.28 -2.97 -9.45
C SER A 40 -17.22 -2.02 -10.05
N PHE A 41 -15.97 -2.46 -10.14
CA PHE A 41 -14.90 -1.73 -10.83
C PHE A 41 -14.85 -1.99 -12.34
N CYS A 42 -15.56 -2.98 -12.86
CA CYS A 42 -15.61 -3.34 -14.28
C CYS A 42 -16.50 -2.36 -15.06
N ARG A 43 -16.08 -1.09 -15.16
CA ARG A 43 -16.90 -0.01 -15.76
C ARG A 43 -16.62 0.24 -17.23
N ASN A 44 -15.42 -0.10 -17.69
CA ASN A 44 -14.99 0.14 -19.07
C ASN A 44 -15.20 -1.12 -19.91
N GLU A 45 -16.22 -1.11 -20.77
CA GLU A 45 -16.61 -2.25 -21.62
C GLU A 45 -15.53 -2.65 -22.65
N LYS A 46 -14.53 -1.79 -22.91
CA LYS A 46 -13.41 -2.12 -23.80
C LYS A 46 -12.38 -3.02 -23.16
N ILE A 47 -12.37 -3.15 -21.83
CA ILE A 47 -11.46 -4.01 -21.09
C ILE A 47 -12.07 -5.40 -20.93
N ASN A 48 -11.30 -6.42 -21.28
CA ASN A 48 -11.69 -7.82 -21.10
C ASN A 48 -11.46 -8.23 -19.65
N TYR A 49 -12.42 -7.95 -18.76
CA TYR A 49 -12.35 -8.39 -17.38
C TYR A 49 -12.52 -9.90 -17.27
N LYS A 50 -11.65 -10.51 -16.47
CA LYS A 50 -11.65 -11.94 -16.17
C LYS A 50 -11.65 -12.15 -14.66
N PHE A 51 -12.56 -12.96 -14.16
CA PHE A 51 -12.65 -13.26 -12.74
C PHE A 51 -11.92 -14.54 -12.40
N TYR A 52 -11.34 -14.59 -11.20
CA TYR A 52 -10.72 -15.79 -10.69
C TYR A 52 -11.76 -16.91 -10.55
N ASN A 53 -11.29 -18.14 -10.68
CA ASN A 53 -12.14 -19.31 -10.48
C ASN A 53 -12.43 -19.49 -8.97
N GLU A 54 -13.66 -19.84 -8.61
CA GLU A 54 -14.05 -20.07 -7.20
C GLU A 54 -13.16 -21.07 -6.46
N ASN A 55 -12.60 -22.07 -7.13
CA ASN A 55 -11.67 -23.00 -6.51
C ASN A 55 -10.31 -22.36 -6.24
N CYS A 56 -9.84 -21.47 -7.14
CA CYS A 56 -8.65 -20.66 -6.93
C CYS A 56 -8.83 -19.81 -5.68
N GLU A 57 -9.94 -19.09 -5.58
CA GLU A 57 -10.27 -18.24 -4.44
C GLU A 57 -10.34 -19.03 -3.13
N LYS A 58 -10.99 -20.19 -3.14
CA LYS A 58 -11.07 -21.08 -1.95
C LYS A 58 -9.70 -21.57 -1.49
N GLU A 59 -8.84 -22.02 -2.42
CA GLU A 59 -7.49 -22.48 -2.11
C GLU A 59 -6.63 -21.30 -1.58
N CYS A 60 -6.69 -20.13 -2.21
CA CYS A 60 -5.97 -18.93 -1.78
C CYS A 60 -6.46 -18.43 -0.42
N ASN A 61 -7.77 -18.35 -0.21
CA ASN A 61 -8.33 -17.90 1.06
C ASN A 61 -7.92 -18.77 2.25
N LYS A 62 -7.74 -20.08 2.05
CA LYS A 62 -7.20 -20.96 3.09
C LYS A 62 -5.77 -20.56 3.48
N ILE A 63 -4.91 -20.32 2.49
CA ILE A 63 -3.53 -19.88 2.70
C ILE A 63 -3.50 -18.50 3.38
N ILE A 64 -4.32 -17.54 2.91
CA ILE A 64 -4.43 -16.20 3.49
C ILE A 64 -4.90 -16.26 4.95
N GLN A 65 -5.86 -17.11 5.29
CA GLN A 65 -6.34 -17.25 6.67
C GLN A 65 -5.27 -17.83 7.60
N GLU A 66 -4.47 -18.78 7.12
CA GLU A 66 -3.33 -19.31 7.87
C GLU A 66 -2.24 -18.27 8.06
N HIS A 67 -1.93 -17.50 7.01
CA HIS A 67 -0.99 -16.38 7.05
C HIS A 67 -1.44 -15.26 8.00
N ASN A 68 -2.69 -14.83 7.91
CA ASN A 68 -3.23 -13.78 8.79
C ASN A 68 -3.18 -14.18 10.28
N LYS A 69 -3.50 -15.42 10.62
CA LYS A 69 -3.36 -15.90 11.99
C LYS A 69 -1.94 -15.76 12.51
N MET A 70 -0.96 -15.95 11.64
CA MET A 70 0.46 -15.90 11.98
C MET A 70 0.96 -14.47 12.09
N LEU A 71 0.64 -13.60 11.12
CA LEU A 71 1.01 -12.17 11.16
C LEU A 71 0.53 -11.49 12.43
N TRP A 72 -0.71 -11.76 12.86
CA TRP A 72 -1.27 -11.14 14.06
C TRP A 72 -0.68 -11.67 15.37
N SER A 73 -0.01 -12.84 15.36
CA SER A 73 0.67 -13.40 16.53
C SER A 73 2.06 -12.80 16.78
N TYR A 74 2.69 -12.19 15.77
CA TYR A 74 4.06 -11.68 15.84
C TYR A 74 4.19 -10.17 16.16
N ILE A 75 3.10 -9.41 16.18
CA ILE A 75 3.18 -7.96 16.31
C ILE A 75 3.11 -7.52 17.79
N ASP A 76 4.20 -7.68 18.53
CA ASP A 76 4.49 -6.85 19.69
C ASP A 76 5.79 -6.06 19.46
N PRO A 77 5.71 -4.75 19.16
CA PRO A 77 6.88 -3.93 18.87
C PRO A 77 7.83 -3.75 20.08
N ASN A 78 7.41 -4.16 21.25
CA ASN A 78 8.23 -4.08 22.47
C ASN A 78 8.91 -5.41 22.80
N GLU A 79 8.58 -6.48 22.09
CA GLU A 79 9.19 -7.78 22.32
C GLU A 79 10.62 -7.78 21.77
N LYS A 80 11.57 -8.14 22.62
CA LYS A 80 12.97 -8.34 22.20
C LYS A 80 13.09 -9.76 21.68
N LYS A 81 13.34 -9.88 20.38
CA LYS A 81 13.54 -11.15 19.68
C LYS A 81 15.00 -11.34 19.34
N ASP A 82 15.44 -12.58 19.32
CA ASP A 82 16.76 -12.91 18.75
C ASP A 82 16.70 -12.99 17.21
N ILE A 83 17.87 -13.10 16.57
CA ILE A 83 17.99 -13.17 15.10
C ILE A 83 17.16 -14.32 14.52
N ASN A 84 17.15 -15.49 15.15
CA ASN A 84 16.45 -16.64 14.61
C ASN A 84 14.93 -16.48 14.66
N GLU A 85 14.42 -15.85 15.74
CA GLU A 85 13.01 -15.50 15.86
C GLU A 85 12.58 -14.50 14.79
N LEU A 86 13.41 -13.46 14.52
CA LEU A 86 13.15 -12.50 13.46
C LEU A 86 13.16 -13.14 12.06
N LEU A 87 14.09 -14.06 11.80
CA LEU A 87 14.17 -14.73 10.50
C LEU A 87 12.95 -15.63 10.21
N ILE A 88 12.31 -16.20 11.22
CA ILE A 88 11.04 -16.93 11.04
C ILE A 88 9.94 -15.98 10.53
N GLU A 89 9.98 -14.71 10.93
CA GLU A 89 9.03 -13.69 10.48
C GLU A 89 9.28 -13.21 9.03
N VAL A 90 10.41 -13.56 8.44
CA VAL A 90 10.67 -13.42 7.00
C VAL A 90 10.25 -14.69 6.26
N GLU A 91 10.78 -15.83 6.70
CA GLU A 91 10.63 -17.10 6.01
C GLU A 91 9.16 -17.49 5.83
N LYS A 92 8.41 -17.46 6.92
CA LYS A 92 7.02 -17.96 6.90
C LYS A 92 6.08 -17.10 6.05
N PRO A 93 6.04 -15.77 6.18
CA PRO A 93 5.21 -14.93 5.32
C PRO A 93 5.56 -15.08 3.83
N LEU A 94 6.85 -15.09 3.48
CA LEU A 94 7.29 -15.28 2.09
C LEU A 94 6.90 -16.66 1.54
N GLU A 95 7.06 -17.73 2.33
CA GLU A 95 6.66 -19.07 1.95
C GLU A 95 5.14 -19.16 1.69
N TYR A 96 4.32 -18.49 2.52
CA TYR A 96 2.86 -18.40 2.31
C TYR A 96 2.50 -17.60 1.05
N MET A 97 3.16 -16.47 0.82
CA MET A 97 2.95 -15.67 -0.38
C MET A 97 3.28 -16.46 -1.64
N LEU A 98 4.40 -17.18 -1.65
CA LEU A 98 4.81 -18.02 -2.77
C LEU A 98 3.89 -19.21 -2.96
N SER A 99 3.40 -19.81 -1.87
CA SER A 99 2.40 -20.90 -1.94
C SER A 99 1.09 -20.40 -2.55
N GLY A 100 0.62 -19.23 -2.15
CA GLY A 100 -0.54 -18.57 -2.77
C GLY A 100 -0.31 -18.26 -4.25
N ALA A 101 0.88 -17.76 -4.59
CA ALA A 101 1.26 -17.48 -5.97
C ALA A 101 1.22 -18.74 -6.85
N LYS A 102 1.61 -19.91 -6.31
CA LYS A 102 1.50 -21.20 -7.01
C LYS A 102 0.05 -21.63 -7.26
N VAL A 103 -0.85 -21.31 -6.35
CA VAL A 103 -2.28 -21.56 -6.57
C VAL A 103 -2.80 -20.69 -7.72
N TYR A 104 -2.53 -19.38 -7.70
CA TYR A 104 -2.91 -18.50 -8.80
C TYR A 104 -2.30 -18.95 -10.14
N GLU A 105 -1.01 -19.29 -10.17
CA GLU A 105 -0.35 -19.82 -11.36
C GLU A 105 -1.09 -21.04 -11.92
N LYS A 106 -1.42 -22.03 -11.09
CA LYS A 106 -2.12 -23.27 -11.47
C LYS A 106 -3.43 -22.99 -12.24
N TYR A 107 -4.19 -21.98 -11.79
CA TYR A 107 -5.50 -21.68 -12.36
C TYR A 107 -5.45 -20.65 -13.50
N LEU A 108 -4.50 -19.73 -13.47
CA LEU A 108 -4.44 -18.64 -14.45
C LEU A 108 -3.55 -18.94 -15.65
N LEU A 109 -2.50 -19.74 -15.49
CA LEU A 109 -1.57 -20.04 -16.58
C LEU A 109 -2.28 -20.58 -17.84
N PRO A 110 -3.23 -21.53 -17.79
CA PRO A 110 -3.91 -22.01 -18.96
C PRO A 110 -4.74 -20.90 -19.66
N LEU A 111 -5.40 -20.06 -18.87
CA LEU A 111 -6.23 -18.98 -19.41
C LEU A 111 -5.39 -17.89 -20.06
N ILE A 112 -4.25 -17.54 -19.45
CA ILE A 112 -3.35 -16.53 -19.99
C ILE A 112 -2.62 -17.07 -21.23
N GLN A 113 -2.29 -18.35 -21.26
CA GLN A 113 -1.72 -19.00 -22.43
C GLN A 113 -2.68 -18.97 -23.64
N GLU A 114 -3.98 -19.16 -23.42
CA GLU A 114 -5.00 -19.00 -24.50
C GLU A 114 -5.12 -17.58 -25.03
N ILE A 115 -4.94 -16.58 -24.15
CA ILE A 115 -4.90 -15.16 -24.56
C ILE A 115 -3.67 -14.91 -25.44
N ASN A 116 -2.56 -15.59 -25.17
CA ASN A 116 -1.26 -15.38 -25.85
C ASN A 116 -0.83 -13.91 -25.81
N PRO A 117 -0.55 -13.33 -24.62
CA PRO A 117 -0.23 -11.92 -24.47
C PRO A 117 1.17 -11.58 -24.98
N ASP A 118 1.32 -10.36 -25.48
CA ASP A 118 2.62 -9.75 -25.82
C ASP A 118 3.34 -9.23 -24.55
N LEU A 119 2.57 -8.86 -23.53
CA LEU A 119 3.05 -8.25 -22.32
C LEU A 119 2.18 -8.63 -21.12
N ILE A 120 2.82 -8.87 -19.98
CA ILE A 120 2.15 -8.98 -18.68
C ILE A 120 2.55 -7.76 -17.83
N ILE A 121 1.56 -7.12 -17.18
CA ILE A 121 1.75 -6.07 -16.19
C ILE A 121 1.22 -6.60 -14.85
N ARG A 122 2.04 -6.58 -13.81
CA ARG A 122 1.66 -7.12 -12.50
C ARG A 122 1.80 -6.12 -11.37
N ASP A 123 0.90 -6.21 -10.41
CA ASP A 123 1.06 -5.61 -9.08
C ASP A 123 2.27 -6.22 -8.35
N ALA A 124 3.00 -5.44 -7.56
CA ALA A 124 4.09 -5.93 -6.73
C ALA A 124 3.66 -7.12 -5.86
N CYS A 125 2.45 -7.06 -5.30
CA CYS A 125 1.87 -8.13 -4.48
C CYS A 125 1.39 -9.34 -5.30
N ALA A 126 1.23 -9.23 -6.62
CA ALA A 126 0.82 -10.32 -7.51
C ALA A 126 2.02 -11.15 -7.98
N LEU A 127 2.73 -11.79 -7.05
CA LEU A 127 3.95 -12.57 -7.34
C LEU A 127 3.71 -13.69 -8.37
N TYR A 128 2.49 -14.22 -8.48
CA TYR A 128 2.12 -15.23 -9.48
C TYR A 128 2.34 -14.77 -10.91
N GLY A 129 2.35 -13.46 -11.16
CA GLY A 129 2.68 -12.90 -12.47
C GLY A 129 4.09 -13.25 -12.94
N ARG A 130 5.08 -13.36 -12.03
CA ARG A 130 6.44 -13.82 -12.35
C ARG A 130 6.45 -15.24 -12.83
N PHE A 131 5.79 -16.14 -12.08
CA PHE A 131 5.71 -17.57 -12.46
C PHE A 131 5.08 -17.77 -13.84
N ILE A 132 4.03 -17.00 -14.14
CA ILE A 132 3.31 -17.08 -15.42
C ILE A 132 4.17 -16.52 -16.55
N ALA A 133 4.75 -15.33 -16.37
CA ALA A 133 5.58 -14.67 -17.36
C ALA A 133 6.79 -15.51 -17.73
N ASP A 134 7.48 -16.07 -16.74
CA ASP A 134 8.65 -16.96 -16.96
C ASP A 134 8.28 -18.23 -17.75
N LYS A 135 7.15 -18.87 -17.43
CA LYS A 135 6.68 -20.05 -18.15
C LYS A 135 6.23 -19.78 -19.59
N LEU A 136 5.65 -18.63 -19.82
CA LEU A 136 5.20 -18.22 -21.16
C LEU A 136 6.30 -17.53 -21.95
N ASN A 137 7.43 -17.21 -21.33
CA ASN A 137 8.50 -16.39 -21.90
C ASN A 137 7.96 -15.05 -22.43
N VAL A 138 7.14 -14.37 -21.65
CA VAL A 138 6.50 -13.09 -21.97
C VAL A 138 7.15 -11.99 -21.13
N LYS A 139 7.33 -10.82 -21.73
CA LYS A 139 7.84 -9.63 -21.04
C LYS A 139 6.95 -9.26 -19.86
N LEU A 140 7.59 -8.85 -18.76
CA LEU A 140 6.91 -8.50 -17.50
C LEU A 140 7.26 -7.08 -17.09
N ILE A 141 6.25 -6.30 -16.77
CA ILE A 141 6.36 -4.97 -16.14
C ILE A 141 5.74 -5.03 -14.76
N GLY A 142 6.38 -4.39 -13.79
CA GLY A 142 5.90 -4.30 -12.43
C GLY A 142 5.25 -2.96 -12.12
N TYR A 143 4.25 -2.94 -11.24
CA TYR A 143 3.80 -1.70 -10.61
C TYR A 143 3.59 -1.87 -9.12
N ALA A 144 3.76 -0.76 -8.40
CA ALA A 144 3.46 -0.69 -6.98
C ALA A 144 2.34 0.31 -6.69
N THR A 145 1.49 -0.05 -5.73
CA THR A 145 0.45 0.83 -5.16
C THR A 145 0.88 1.37 -3.79
N SER A 146 2.18 1.41 -3.55
CA SER A 146 2.86 1.90 -2.35
C SER A 146 3.99 2.85 -2.74
N MET A 147 4.62 3.50 -1.76
CA MET A 147 5.96 4.06 -1.96
C MET A 147 6.93 2.93 -2.31
N ILE A 148 7.90 3.24 -3.16
CA ILE A 148 8.91 2.27 -3.59
C ILE A 148 10.03 2.22 -2.56
N TYR A 149 10.10 1.11 -1.86
CA TYR A 149 11.27 0.71 -1.07
C TYR A 149 11.86 -0.52 -1.74
N ASN A 150 12.96 -0.33 -2.45
CA ASN A 150 13.62 -1.36 -3.23
C ASN A 150 14.85 -1.94 -2.51
N HIS A 151 15.51 -2.87 -3.18
CA HIS A 151 16.71 -3.55 -2.66
C HIS A 151 17.85 -2.58 -2.31
N ASP A 152 18.04 -1.48 -3.06
CA ASP A 152 19.07 -0.48 -2.77
C ASP A 152 18.82 0.22 -1.43
N HIS A 153 17.55 0.54 -1.11
CA HIS A 153 17.21 1.08 0.21
C HIS A 153 17.54 0.09 1.33
N LEU A 154 17.26 -1.20 1.11
CA LEU A 154 17.54 -2.24 2.09
C LEU A 154 19.05 -2.37 2.37
N ILE A 155 19.88 -2.35 1.33
CA ILE A 155 21.33 -2.47 1.48
C ILE A 155 21.93 -1.21 2.11
N ASN A 156 21.51 -0.02 1.69
CA ASN A 156 22.09 1.25 2.14
C ASN A 156 21.63 1.62 3.56
N ASN A 157 20.40 1.24 3.97
CA ASN A 157 19.82 1.58 5.27
C ASN A 157 19.18 0.35 5.94
N PRO A 158 19.94 -0.74 6.17
CA PRO A 158 19.34 -2.02 6.60
C PRO A 158 18.60 -1.92 7.93
N ARG A 159 19.12 -1.21 8.93
CA ARG A 159 18.48 -1.03 10.24
C ARG A 159 17.11 -0.38 10.09
N GLU A 160 17.04 0.71 9.36
CA GLU A 160 15.81 1.47 9.13
C GLU A 160 14.78 0.67 8.37
N ILE A 161 15.20 0.08 7.24
CA ILE A 161 14.28 -0.63 6.35
C ILE A 161 13.80 -1.93 6.99
N LEU A 162 14.67 -2.72 7.62
CA LEU A 162 14.26 -3.94 8.33
C LEU A 162 13.34 -3.62 9.51
N SER A 163 13.67 -2.59 10.31
CA SER A 163 12.79 -2.15 11.41
C SER A 163 11.44 -1.66 10.90
N GLY A 164 11.42 -0.88 9.82
CA GLY A 164 10.19 -0.31 9.28
C GLY A 164 9.33 -1.35 8.57
N TYR A 165 9.90 -2.10 7.62
CA TYR A 165 9.15 -3.02 6.78
C TYR A 165 8.65 -4.26 7.53
N PHE A 166 9.52 -4.87 8.35
CA PHE A 166 9.16 -6.05 9.16
C PHE A 166 8.64 -5.70 10.55
N HIS A 167 8.67 -4.42 10.91
CA HIS A 167 8.24 -3.92 12.22
C HIS A 167 9.04 -4.51 13.39
N TRP A 168 10.36 -4.59 13.23
CA TRP A 168 11.27 -5.15 14.23
C TRP A 168 11.84 -4.07 15.15
N ASN A 169 11.95 -4.38 16.43
CA ASN A 169 12.75 -3.57 17.37
C ASN A 169 14.22 -4.02 17.29
N LEU A 170 15.03 -3.26 16.54
CA LEU A 170 16.45 -3.51 16.37
C LEU A 170 17.35 -2.61 17.25
N ASP A 171 16.79 -1.88 18.22
CA ASP A 171 17.57 -0.95 19.06
C ASP A 171 18.63 -1.64 19.92
N HIS A 172 18.47 -2.91 20.21
CA HIS A 172 19.38 -3.70 21.03
C HIS A 172 20.44 -4.49 20.21
N PHE A 173 20.36 -4.45 18.88
CA PHE A 173 21.35 -5.08 18.00
C PHE A 173 22.50 -4.12 17.66
N MET A 174 23.72 -4.66 17.59
CA MET A 174 24.86 -3.95 17.04
C MET A 174 24.76 -3.87 15.52
N ASP A 175 25.54 -2.99 14.87
CA ASP A 175 25.43 -2.81 13.41
C ASP A 175 25.91 -4.05 12.62
N ASP A 176 26.88 -4.79 13.15
CA ASP A 176 27.31 -6.07 12.58
C ASP A 176 26.25 -7.16 12.67
N GLU A 177 25.48 -7.20 13.75
CA GLU A 177 24.34 -8.10 13.90
C GLU A 177 23.19 -7.75 12.94
N VAL A 178 22.96 -6.45 12.69
CA VAL A 178 21.99 -6.00 11.68
C VAL A 178 22.44 -6.38 10.27
N GLN A 179 23.76 -6.30 9.97
CA GLN A 179 24.29 -6.78 8.70
C GLN A 179 24.15 -8.30 8.56
N GLU A 180 24.40 -9.06 9.62
CA GLU A 180 24.14 -10.51 9.63
C GLU A 180 22.67 -10.83 9.37
N LEU A 181 21.76 -10.09 10.02
CA LEU A 181 20.32 -10.23 9.83
C LEU A 181 19.90 -9.93 8.39
N LEU A 182 20.46 -8.87 7.76
CA LEU A 182 20.24 -8.56 6.37
C LEU A 182 20.67 -9.73 5.47
N LEU A 183 21.89 -10.21 5.60
CA LEU A 183 22.43 -11.29 4.76
C LEU A 183 21.60 -12.58 4.89
N LYS A 184 21.17 -12.93 6.11
CA LYS A 184 20.31 -14.09 6.34
C LYS A 184 18.90 -13.89 5.77
N THR A 185 18.36 -12.68 5.81
CA THR A 185 17.06 -12.36 5.18
C THR A 185 17.12 -12.55 3.67
N GLU A 186 18.20 -12.13 3.04
CA GLU A 186 18.44 -12.34 1.61
C GLU A 186 18.61 -13.83 1.28
N GLU A 187 19.41 -14.56 2.07
CA GLU A 187 19.63 -16.00 1.90
C GLU A 187 18.31 -16.78 1.99
N ILE A 188 17.47 -16.50 2.98
CA ILE A 188 16.15 -17.11 3.11
C ILE A 188 15.30 -16.83 1.87
N THR A 189 15.30 -15.58 1.38
CA THR A 189 14.52 -15.20 0.21
C THR A 189 15.00 -15.96 -1.03
N LEU A 190 16.29 -16.06 -1.26
CA LEU A 190 16.88 -16.80 -2.38
C LEU A 190 16.56 -18.31 -2.30
N ASN A 191 16.71 -18.90 -1.12
CA ASN A 191 16.38 -20.32 -0.90
C ASN A 191 14.89 -20.61 -1.18
N LEU A 192 14.01 -19.71 -0.83
CA LEU A 192 12.59 -19.81 -1.16
C LEU A 192 12.34 -19.62 -2.66
N CYS A 193 13.04 -18.71 -3.33
CA CYS A 193 12.96 -18.55 -4.79
C CYS A 193 13.37 -19.85 -5.51
N GLU A 194 14.46 -20.50 -5.09
CA GLU A 194 14.90 -21.79 -5.61
C GLU A 194 13.86 -22.90 -5.34
N LYS A 195 13.39 -23.00 -4.09
CA LYS A 195 12.37 -23.99 -3.69
C LYS A 195 11.11 -23.90 -4.55
N PHE A 196 10.66 -22.70 -4.85
CA PHE A 196 9.44 -22.44 -5.62
C PHE A 196 9.69 -22.34 -7.13
N ASN A 197 10.93 -22.40 -7.58
CA ASN A 197 11.35 -22.22 -8.97
C ASN A 197 10.80 -20.95 -9.59
N VAL A 198 11.19 -19.82 -8.98
CA VAL A 198 10.87 -18.45 -9.42
C VAL A 198 12.15 -17.62 -9.46
N ARG A 199 12.22 -16.65 -10.36
CA ARG A 199 13.36 -15.70 -10.43
C ARG A 199 13.56 -14.99 -9.08
N PRO A 200 14.80 -14.73 -8.65
CA PRO A 200 15.09 -13.97 -7.43
C PRO A 200 14.34 -12.62 -7.40
N PHE A 201 13.94 -12.23 -6.21
CA PHE A 201 13.31 -10.93 -5.93
C PHE A 201 13.74 -10.44 -4.55
N SER A 202 13.50 -9.15 -4.29
CA SER A 202 13.82 -8.51 -3.01
C SER A 202 12.92 -9.03 -1.88
N PRO A 203 13.42 -9.18 -0.64
CA PRO A 203 12.58 -9.42 0.54
C PRO A 203 11.45 -8.38 0.68
N LEU A 204 11.62 -7.18 0.10
CA LEU A 204 10.64 -6.09 0.09
C LEU A 204 9.59 -6.22 -1.03
N CYS A 205 9.24 -7.43 -1.42
CA CYS A 205 8.47 -7.74 -2.63
C CYS A 205 7.07 -7.08 -2.73
N THR A 206 6.54 -6.51 -1.66
CA THR A 206 5.26 -5.78 -1.69
C THR A 206 5.43 -4.31 -2.09
N THR A 207 6.63 -3.75 -1.94
CA THR A 207 6.98 -2.37 -2.29
C THR A 207 7.96 -2.29 -3.46
N ASP A 208 8.68 -3.38 -3.71
CA ASP A 208 9.64 -3.53 -4.81
C ASP A 208 9.11 -4.52 -5.86
N PRO A 209 8.55 -4.06 -6.97
CA PRO A 209 8.17 -4.96 -8.06
C PRO A 209 9.37 -5.73 -8.61
N GLY A 210 10.56 -5.14 -8.67
CA GLY A 210 11.83 -5.78 -9.04
C GLY A 210 11.84 -6.34 -10.47
N GLU A 211 11.19 -5.67 -11.42
CA GLU A 211 11.22 -6.00 -12.85
C GLU A 211 12.17 -5.07 -13.61
N GLU A 212 12.46 -5.39 -14.87
CA GLU A 212 13.32 -4.55 -15.72
C GLU A 212 12.76 -3.13 -15.91
N PHE A 213 11.45 -2.99 -15.94
CA PHE A 213 10.74 -1.72 -15.90
C PHE A 213 9.59 -1.78 -14.89
N ASN A 214 9.51 -0.74 -14.08
CA ASN A 214 8.49 -0.61 -13.05
C ASN A 214 7.84 0.77 -13.10
N PHE A 215 6.66 0.91 -12.49
CA PHE A 215 6.08 2.21 -12.24
C PHE A 215 5.28 2.24 -10.93
N CYS A 216 5.11 3.43 -10.38
CA CYS A 216 4.18 3.66 -9.27
C CYS A 216 3.51 5.03 -9.43
N PHE A 217 2.31 5.17 -8.86
CA PHE A 217 1.60 6.44 -8.84
C PHE A 217 2.07 7.29 -7.66
N GLY A 218 2.45 8.55 -7.94
CA GLY A 218 2.94 9.43 -6.88
C GLY A 218 3.70 10.65 -7.41
N GLY A 219 4.47 11.26 -6.54
CA GLY A 219 5.39 12.35 -6.84
C GLY A 219 6.79 12.04 -6.31
N THR A 220 7.80 12.56 -6.98
CA THR A 220 9.20 12.30 -6.64
C THR A 220 9.57 12.80 -5.24
N LEU A 221 9.00 13.92 -4.79
CA LEU A 221 9.24 14.43 -3.43
C LEU A 221 8.61 13.58 -2.33
N LEU A 222 7.54 12.83 -2.64
CA LEU A 222 6.88 11.95 -1.68
C LEU A 222 7.58 10.61 -1.57
N GLN A 223 8.26 10.15 -2.63
CA GLN A 223 9.00 8.90 -2.61
C GLN A 223 10.25 8.99 -1.74
N PRO A 224 10.75 7.90 -1.15
CA PRO A 224 12.11 7.82 -0.69
C PRO A 224 13.06 8.07 -1.87
N GLU A 225 14.30 8.48 -1.58
CA GLU A 225 15.27 8.81 -2.63
C GLU A 225 15.60 7.56 -3.46
N LEU A 226 15.24 7.59 -4.74
CA LEU A 226 15.49 6.48 -5.67
C LEU A 226 16.80 6.73 -6.42
N ASN A 227 17.79 5.89 -6.18
CA ASN A 227 19.01 5.86 -6.99
C ASN A 227 18.73 5.14 -8.31
N GLU A 228 19.04 5.77 -9.44
CA GLU A 228 18.93 5.26 -10.82
C GLU A 228 17.83 4.20 -11.01
N SER A 229 16.61 4.62 -11.19
CA SER A 229 15.55 3.66 -11.14
C SER A 229 15.04 3.28 -12.53
N ASN A 230 14.94 1.98 -12.74
CA ASN A 230 14.06 1.37 -13.71
C ASN A 230 12.56 1.62 -13.35
N THR A 231 12.28 2.55 -12.44
CA THR A 231 10.94 2.86 -11.93
C THR A 231 10.50 4.26 -12.35
N MET A 232 9.42 4.33 -13.10
CA MET A 232 8.78 5.58 -13.49
C MET A 232 7.77 6.03 -12.42
N ILE A 233 7.92 7.25 -11.94
CA ILE A 233 6.93 7.87 -11.05
C ILE A 233 5.88 8.54 -11.92
N VAL A 234 4.61 8.16 -11.71
CA VAL A 234 3.48 8.55 -12.55
C VAL A 234 2.48 9.34 -11.73
N GLN A 235 2.05 10.46 -12.26
CA GLN A 235 1.04 11.31 -11.64
C GLN A 235 -0.26 10.53 -11.43
N PRO A 236 -0.81 10.49 -10.21
CA PRO A 236 -2.17 10.00 -10.01
C PRO A 236 -3.17 10.94 -10.72
N MET A 237 -4.12 10.38 -11.48
CA MET A 237 -5.00 11.20 -12.34
C MET A 237 -5.80 12.28 -11.60
N LYS A 238 -6.14 12.07 -10.34
CA LYS A 238 -6.78 13.09 -9.49
C LYS A 238 -6.01 14.41 -9.46
N PHE A 239 -4.68 14.34 -9.56
CA PHE A 239 -3.80 15.50 -9.50
C PHE A 239 -3.68 16.26 -10.84
N LYS A 240 -4.33 15.80 -11.90
CA LYS A 240 -4.33 16.43 -13.22
C LYS A 240 -4.97 17.84 -13.22
N ASN A 241 -5.87 18.10 -12.26
CA ASN A 241 -6.53 19.40 -12.08
C ASN A 241 -6.54 19.74 -10.59
N ILE A 242 -5.40 20.14 -10.06
CA ILE A 242 -5.27 20.53 -8.65
C ILE A 242 -6.26 21.66 -8.30
N ARG A 243 -6.94 21.47 -7.18
CA ARG A 243 -7.81 22.48 -6.56
C ARG A 243 -7.29 22.79 -5.18
N ASP A 244 -7.43 24.03 -4.76
CA ASP A 244 -7.22 24.43 -3.38
C ASP A 244 -8.52 24.24 -2.58
N PHE A 245 -8.45 23.51 -1.48
CA PHE A 245 -9.60 23.18 -0.63
C PHE A 245 -9.57 23.86 0.74
N ASN A 246 -8.56 24.69 1.02
CA ASN A 246 -8.38 25.27 2.34
C ASN A 246 -9.56 26.10 2.84
N ASP A 247 -10.23 26.82 1.94
CA ASP A 247 -11.33 27.74 2.29
C ASP A 247 -12.65 27.03 2.64
N SER A 248 -12.73 25.71 2.42
CA SER A 248 -13.93 24.92 2.64
C SER A 248 -13.87 23.97 3.84
N LYS A 249 -12.81 24.05 4.66
CA LYS A 249 -12.60 23.11 5.77
C LYS A 249 -13.55 23.39 6.93
N GLU A 250 -14.25 22.32 7.34
CA GLU A 250 -15.10 22.28 8.52
C GLU A 250 -14.34 21.71 9.72
N ASN A 251 -14.87 21.80 10.93
CA ASN A 251 -14.30 21.17 12.12
C ASN A 251 -14.53 19.64 12.12
N VAL A 252 -14.09 18.96 11.06
CA VAL A 252 -14.26 17.52 10.87
C VAL A 252 -12.91 16.82 10.98
N ILE A 253 -12.87 15.73 11.73
CA ILE A 253 -11.74 14.80 11.83
C ILE A 253 -12.21 13.45 11.29
N LEU A 254 -11.51 12.94 10.28
CA LEU A 254 -11.73 11.59 9.78
C LEU A 254 -10.75 10.61 10.42
N ILE A 255 -11.24 9.43 10.79
CA ILE A 255 -10.41 8.32 11.26
C ILE A 255 -10.73 7.09 10.42
N SER A 256 -9.70 6.48 9.82
CA SER A 256 -9.86 5.26 9.03
C SER A 256 -8.64 4.34 9.19
N SER A 257 -8.90 3.07 9.49
CA SER A 257 -7.86 2.03 9.57
C SER A 257 -7.66 1.28 8.24
N GLY A 258 -8.30 1.76 7.17
CA GLY A 258 -8.31 1.07 5.89
C GLY A 258 -9.18 -0.19 5.89
N THR A 259 -8.98 -1.05 4.89
CA THR A 259 -9.81 -2.23 4.66
C THR A 259 -9.27 -3.50 5.33
N VAL A 260 -7.97 -3.56 5.63
CA VAL A 260 -7.28 -4.77 6.13
C VAL A 260 -6.90 -4.64 7.60
N GLY A 261 -6.48 -3.45 8.02
CA GLY A 261 -5.95 -3.22 9.36
C GLY A 261 -7.03 -2.97 10.42
N VAL A 262 -6.75 -3.41 11.65
CA VAL A 262 -7.63 -3.18 12.80
C VAL A 262 -6.82 -2.56 13.94
N ASN A 263 -7.13 -1.32 14.28
CA ASN A 263 -6.61 -0.71 15.49
C ASN A 263 -7.11 -1.45 16.75
N LYS A 264 -6.24 -1.54 17.75
CA LYS A 264 -6.65 -2.04 19.07
C LYS A 264 -7.77 -1.17 19.66
N MET A 265 -8.72 -1.77 20.38
CA MET A 265 -9.82 -1.03 21.02
C MET A 265 -9.35 0.11 21.93
N THR A 266 -8.15 -0.02 22.53
CA THR A 266 -7.51 1.03 23.32
C THR A 266 -7.30 2.30 22.51
N PHE A 267 -6.91 2.21 21.24
CA PHE A 267 -6.73 3.37 20.37
C PHE A 267 -8.06 4.11 20.13
N TYR A 268 -9.13 3.39 19.81
CA TYR A 268 -10.44 4.01 19.63
C TYR A 268 -10.98 4.63 20.93
N ASN A 269 -10.69 4.03 22.09
CA ASN A 269 -11.01 4.63 23.39
C ASN A 269 -10.23 5.95 23.59
N TYR A 270 -8.95 6.01 23.20
CA TYR A 270 -8.19 7.25 23.26
C TYR A 270 -8.77 8.32 22.35
N VAL A 271 -9.17 7.96 21.11
CA VAL A 271 -9.84 8.87 20.17
C VAL A 271 -11.14 9.41 20.78
N ILE A 272 -12.04 8.53 21.22
CA ILE A 272 -13.33 8.92 21.79
C ILE A 272 -13.13 9.88 22.98
N ASN A 273 -12.22 9.55 23.90
CA ASN A 273 -11.98 10.38 25.06
C ASN A 273 -11.25 11.70 24.72
N ALA A 274 -10.39 11.71 23.69
CA ALA A 274 -9.67 12.90 23.24
C ALA A 274 -10.62 13.97 22.66
N PHE A 275 -11.64 13.53 21.94
CA PHE A 275 -12.52 14.44 21.18
C PHE A 275 -13.94 14.54 21.75
N ALA A 276 -14.27 13.81 22.83
CA ALA A 276 -15.57 13.89 23.47
C ALA A 276 -15.92 15.34 23.85
N ASN A 277 -17.10 15.81 23.41
CA ASN A 277 -17.64 17.15 23.71
C ASN A 277 -16.73 18.31 23.26
N THR A 278 -15.88 18.11 22.27
CA THR A 278 -15.14 19.18 21.59
C THR A 278 -15.98 19.74 20.42
N ASP A 279 -15.52 20.85 19.83
CA ASP A 279 -16.16 21.44 18.64
C ASP A 279 -15.87 20.65 17.34
N TYR A 280 -15.10 19.56 17.40
CA TYR A 280 -14.83 18.71 16.25
C TYR A 280 -15.92 17.65 16.09
N GLU A 281 -16.46 17.53 14.88
CA GLU A 281 -17.18 16.34 14.45
C GLU A 281 -16.17 15.24 14.11
N VAL A 282 -16.26 14.08 14.75
CA VAL A 282 -15.36 12.96 14.54
C VAL A 282 -16.08 11.82 13.84
N ILE A 283 -15.58 11.43 12.69
CA ILE A 283 -16.12 10.36 11.87
C ILE A 283 -15.14 9.20 11.88
N ILE A 284 -15.56 8.04 12.41
CA ILE A 284 -14.75 6.83 12.45
C ILE A 284 -15.28 5.86 11.42
N GLY A 285 -14.53 5.66 10.34
CA GLY A 285 -14.78 4.62 9.35
C GLY A 285 -14.26 3.27 9.84
N PHE A 286 -15.14 2.27 9.88
CA PHE A 286 -14.84 0.97 10.45
C PHE A 286 -15.24 -0.16 9.49
N HIS A 287 -14.31 -1.04 9.14
CA HIS A 287 -14.67 -2.19 8.32
C HIS A 287 -15.56 -3.18 9.08
N TYR A 288 -16.50 -3.81 8.39
CA TYR A 288 -17.59 -4.65 8.93
C TYR A 288 -17.18 -5.68 9.99
N ALA A 289 -15.97 -6.26 9.89
CA ALA A 289 -15.51 -7.31 10.81
C ALA A 289 -15.39 -6.85 12.28
N ASN A 290 -15.30 -5.54 12.54
CA ASN A 290 -14.95 -4.99 13.85
C ASN A 290 -16.01 -4.09 14.49
N ALA A 291 -17.13 -3.89 13.79
CA ALA A 291 -18.25 -3.08 14.27
C ALA A 291 -18.93 -3.56 15.58
N PRO A 292 -18.95 -4.85 15.94
CA PRO A 292 -19.67 -5.31 17.14
C PRO A 292 -19.15 -4.72 18.45
N PHE A 293 -17.85 -4.48 18.56
CA PHE A 293 -17.21 -4.07 19.83
C PHE A 293 -17.50 -2.63 20.25
N ILE A 294 -17.85 -1.76 19.32
CA ILE A 294 -18.09 -0.33 19.59
C ILE A 294 -19.60 -0.05 19.78
N LYS A 295 -20.48 -0.90 19.28
CA LYS A 295 -21.95 -0.73 19.34
C LYS A 295 -22.54 -0.69 20.75
N THR A 296 -21.77 -1.04 21.79
CA THR A 296 -22.26 -1.14 23.17
C THR A 296 -22.01 0.13 24.00
N LYS A 297 -21.26 1.12 23.49
CA LYS A 297 -20.99 2.37 24.21
C LYS A 297 -21.88 3.50 23.72
N THR A 298 -22.44 4.27 24.64
CA THR A 298 -23.05 5.56 24.32
C THR A 298 -21.96 6.49 23.86
N LEU A 299 -21.98 6.87 22.58
CA LEU A 299 -21.01 7.79 22.00
C LEU A 299 -21.36 9.23 22.35
N PRO A 300 -20.36 10.13 22.54
CA PRO A 300 -20.60 11.57 22.55
C PRO A 300 -21.30 12.04 21.27
N ASN A 301 -22.15 13.07 21.40
CA ASN A 301 -22.99 13.54 20.27
C ASN A 301 -22.19 14.00 19.04
N ASN A 302 -20.92 14.41 19.22
CA ASN A 302 -20.02 14.86 18.17
C ASN A 302 -19.19 13.74 17.55
N ILE A 303 -19.40 12.47 17.93
CA ILE A 303 -18.64 11.31 17.41
C ILE A 303 -19.62 10.31 16.80
N ARG A 304 -19.38 9.93 15.55
CA ARG A 304 -20.14 8.89 14.85
C ARG A 304 -19.23 7.82 14.27
N ILE A 305 -19.75 6.61 14.19
CA ILE A 305 -19.06 5.44 13.64
C ILE A 305 -19.87 4.90 12.47
N GLU A 306 -19.21 4.73 11.35
CA GLU A 306 -19.82 4.25 10.11
C GLU A 306 -19.10 3.01 9.61
N SER A 307 -19.86 2.00 9.15
CA SER A 307 -19.29 0.77 8.59
C SER A 307 -18.62 0.97 7.23
N PHE A 308 -19.05 2.01 6.52
CA PHE A 308 -18.48 2.47 5.25
C PHE A 308 -18.55 4.00 5.20
N VAL A 309 -17.45 4.62 4.81
CA VAL A 309 -17.37 6.06 4.58
C VAL A 309 -16.90 6.34 3.16
N ASN A 310 -17.53 7.28 2.47
CA ASN A 310 -16.90 7.86 1.30
C ASN A 310 -15.76 8.79 1.76
N GLN A 311 -14.55 8.24 1.79
CA GLN A 311 -13.37 8.92 2.33
C GLN A 311 -13.13 10.26 1.66
N GLU A 312 -13.33 10.35 0.34
CA GLU A 312 -13.09 11.56 -0.44
C GLU A 312 -14.07 12.69 -0.08
N ASP A 313 -15.37 12.36 0.09
CA ASP A 313 -16.37 13.35 0.46
C ASP A 313 -16.10 13.94 1.85
N ILE A 314 -15.56 13.12 2.76
CA ILE A 314 -15.21 13.59 4.10
C ILE A 314 -13.90 14.38 4.09
N LEU A 315 -12.85 13.88 3.39
CA LEU A 315 -11.55 14.57 3.29
C LEU A 315 -11.68 15.97 2.68
N ARG A 316 -12.61 16.16 1.74
CA ARG A 316 -12.88 17.49 1.15
C ARG A 316 -13.12 18.56 2.20
N LYS A 317 -13.76 18.23 3.31
CA LYS A 317 -14.11 19.14 4.39
C LYS A 317 -13.33 18.92 5.69
N ALA A 318 -12.59 17.84 5.83
CA ALA A 318 -11.86 17.51 7.04
C ALA A 318 -10.65 18.42 7.26
N LYS A 319 -10.35 18.71 8.53
CA LYS A 319 -9.13 19.41 8.97
C LYS A 319 -8.00 18.48 9.37
N LEU A 320 -8.30 17.22 9.63
CA LEU A 320 -7.31 16.20 10.00
C LEU A 320 -7.78 14.83 9.56
N PHE A 321 -6.83 14.03 9.10
CA PHE A 321 -7.03 12.62 8.81
C PHE A 321 -6.14 11.75 9.69
N ILE A 322 -6.73 10.92 10.55
CA ILE A 322 -6.03 9.91 11.34
C ILE A 322 -6.18 8.58 10.59
N THR A 323 -5.08 8.07 10.07
CA THR A 323 -5.07 6.92 9.18
C THR A 323 -4.02 5.88 9.59
N HIS A 324 -4.15 4.66 9.06
CA HIS A 324 -3.13 3.62 9.18
C HIS A 324 -1.88 3.87 8.31
N GLY A 325 -1.93 4.83 7.37
CA GLY A 325 -0.79 5.16 6.51
C GLY A 325 -0.70 4.35 5.23
N GLY A 326 -1.79 3.76 4.76
CA GLY A 326 -1.85 3.17 3.42
C GLY A 326 -1.64 4.24 2.35
N TYR A 327 -0.84 3.95 1.32
CA TYR A 327 -0.35 4.94 0.36
C TYR A 327 -1.47 5.70 -0.36
N ASN A 328 -2.52 5.02 -0.80
CA ASN A 328 -3.66 5.68 -1.45
C ASN A 328 -4.38 6.67 -0.51
N SER A 329 -4.47 6.34 0.79
CA SER A 329 -5.03 7.27 1.79
C SER A 329 -4.16 8.50 1.98
N ILE A 330 -2.84 8.35 1.89
CA ILE A 330 -1.89 9.46 1.91
C ILE A 330 -2.11 10.35 0.69
N LEU A 331 -2.15 9.79 -0.51
CA LEU A 331 -2.40 10.54 -1.75
C LEU A 331 -3.75 11.27 -1.70
N GLU A 332 -4.81 10.63 -1.22
CA GLU A 332 -6.12 11.27 -1.07
C GLU A 332 -6.08 12.43 -0.07
N SER A 333 -5.37 12.27 1.05
CA SER A 333 -5.21 13.35 2.03
C SER A 333 -4.48 14.55 1.45
N LEU A 334 -3.38 14.32 0.73
CA LEU A 334 -2.61 15.36 0.03
C LEU A 334 -3.46 16.06 -1.02
N TYR A 335 -4.26 15.31 -1.81
CA TYR A 335 -5.14 15.90 -2.80
C TYR A 335 -6.12 16.92 -2.20
N TYR A 336 -6.66 16.60 -1.01
CA TYR A 336 -7.62 17.45 -0.31
C TYR A 336 -6.97 18.44 0.70
N ASP A 337 -5.65 18.62 0.70
CA ASP A 337 -4.92 19.51 1.61
C ASP A 337 -5.19 19.22 3.10
N VAL A 338 -5.22 17.95 3.47
CA VAL A 338 -5.52 17.49 4.84
C VAL A 338 -4.26 17.00 5.52
N PRO A 339 -3.86 17.56 6.68
CA PRO A 339 -2.79 17.01 7.50
C PRO A 339 -3.05 15.58 7.93
N ILE A 340 -1.97 14.79 8.04
CA ILE A 340 -2.06 13.35 8.28
C ILE A 340 -1.48 13.01 9.65
N LEU A 341 -2.24 12.26 10.44
CA LEU A 341 -1.77 11.61 11.66
C LEU A 341 -1.76 10.11 11.45
N VAL A 342 -0.58 9.53 11.34
CA VAL A 342 -0.44 8.11 10.96
C VAL A 342 -0.30 7.23 12.18
N ASN A 343 -1.18 6.23 12.30
CA ASN A 343 -1.06 5.12 13.25
C ASN A 343 -0.83 3.81 12.50
N PRO A 344 0.42 3.52 12.07
CA PRO A 344 0.72 2.36 11.24
C PRO A 344 0.43 1.06 11.98
N LEU A 345 0.00 0.03 11.24
CA LEU A 345 -0.44 -1.26 11.76
C LEU A 345 0.40 -2.42 11.24
N MET A 346 0.94 -2.34 10.01
CA MET A 346 1.68 -3.42 9.37
C MET A 346 2.59 -2.94 8.25
N SER A 347 3.62 -3.73 7.94
CA SER A 347 4.46 -3.65 6.75
C SER A 347 4.85 -2.21 6.34
N GLU A 348 4.71 -1.88 5.08
CA GLU A 348 5.05 -0.60 4.46
C GLU A 348 4.45 0.63 5.15
N GLN A 349 3.38 0.46 5.94
CA GLN A 349 2.74 1.58 6.63
C GLN A 349 3.68 2.28 7.64
N PHE A 350 4.61 1.53 8.23
CA PHE A 350 5.61 2.11 9.14
C PHE A 350 6.62 2.97 8.39
N LEU A 351 7.09 2.50 7.24
CA LEU A 351 7.97 3.27 6.35
C LEU A 351 7.24 4.50 5.79
N ASN A 352 5.99 4.34 5.38
CA ASN A 352 5.15 5.46 4.93
C ASN A 352 4.97 6.50 6.05
N ALA A 353 4.73 6.07 7.30
CA ALA A 353 4.58 6.97 8.44
C ALA A 353 5.86 7.74 8.75
N GLN A 354 7.02 7.10 8.58
CA GLN A 354 8.31 7.74 8.71
C GLN A 354 8.49 8.81 7.62
N GLN A 355 8.27 8.45 6.35
CA GLN A 355 8.37 9.37 5.22
C GLN A 355 7.45 10.59 5.39
N ILE A 356 6.22 10.40 5.86
CA ILE A 356 5.27 11.47 6.17
C ILE A 356 5.83 12.45 7.21
N SER A 357 6.50 11.93 8.25
CA SER A 357 7.11 12.76 9.29
C SER A 357 8.36 13.48 8.78
N GLU A 358 9.21 12.84 8.01
CA GLU A 358 10.42 13.43 7.40
C GLU A 358 10.08 14.55 6.41
N LYS A 359 9.04 14.36 5.60
CA LYS A 359 8.52 15.39 4.69
C LYS A 359 7.71 16.48 5.40
N GLN A 360 7.51 16.37 6.70
CA GLN A 360 6.77 17.34 7.52
C GLN A 360 5.35 17.63 7.00
N ILE A 361 4.66 16.61 6.52
CA ILE A 361 3.27 16.67 6.05
C ILE A 361 2.29 15.96 7.00
N GLY A 362 2.82 15.39 8.08
CA GLY A 362 2.07 14.69 9.11
C GLY A 362 2.96 14.21 10.24
N ILE A 363 2.41 13.38 11.11
CA ILE A 363 3.11 12.82 12.28
C ILE A 363 2.89 11.31 12.35
N ASN A 364 3.97 10.56 12.63
CA ASN A 364 3.93 9.15 12.98
C ASN A 364 3.61 8.99 14.47
N LEU A 365 2.45 8.44 14.80
CA LEU A 365 2.02 8.25 16.19
C LEU A 365 2.89 7.26 16.97
N LYS A 366 3.60 6.36 16.30
CA LYS A 366 4.45 5.38 17.01
C LYS A 366 5.69 5.98 17.66
N THR A 367 6.05 7.21 17.28
CA THR A 367 7.18 7.94 17.89
C THR A 367 6.82 8.63 19.23
N TYR A 368 5.56 8.56 19.64
CA TYR A 368 5.06 9.22 20.86
C TYR A 368 4.32 8.26 21.78
N PRO A 369 4.38 8.46 23.11
CA PRO A 369 3.48 7.81 24.04
C PRO A 369 2.04 8.27 23.81
N ILE A 370 1.14 7.35 23.44
CA ILE A 370 -0.24 7.69 23.07
C ILE A 370 -1.20 7.46 24.22
N ASN A 371 -1.91 8.53 24.56
CA ASN A 371 -3.10 8.59 25.38
C ASN A 371 -4.06 9.67 24.87
N SER A 372 -5.22 9.83 25.46
CA SER A 372 -6.22 10.79 24.98
C SER A 372 -5.71 12.24 24.96
N ASN A 373 -4.93 12.65 25.95
CA ASN A 373 -4.41 14.03 26.03
C ASN A 373 -3.33 14.29 24.97
N SER A 374 -2.37 13.36 24.80
CA SER A 374 -1.33 13.49 23.77
C SER A 374 -1.93 13.46 22.37
N LEU A 375 -2.92 12.59 22.14
CA LEU A 375 -3.61 12.50 20.86
C LEU A 375 -4.33 13.81 20.50
N TYR A 376 -5.05 14.41 21.47
CA TYR A 376 -5.70 15.71 21.26
C TYR A 376 -4.68 16.81 20.97
N SER A 377 -3.60 16.90 21.75
CA SER A 377 -2.58 17.93 21.59
C SER A 377 -1.85 17.83 20.24
N ILE A 378 -1.48 16.61 19.83
CA ILE A 378 -0.83 16.36 18.54
C ILE A 378 -1.80 16.71 17.38
N SER A 379 -3.06 16.32 17.50
CA SER A 379 -4.09 16.62 16.49
C SER A 379 -4.29 18.11 16.33
N LYS A 380 -4.39 18.84 17.44
CA LYS A 380 -4.52 20.30 17.43
C LYS A 380 -3.31 20.98 16.82
N PHE A 381 -2.09 20.54 17.17
CA PHE A 381 -0.86 21.03 16.57
C PHE A 381 -0.86 20.87 15.04
N LEU A 382 -1.25 19.71 14.52
CA LEU A 382 -1.30 19.45 13.08
C LEU A 382 -2.32 20.36 12.37
N ILE A 383 -3.49 20.57 12.97
CA ILE A 383 -4.55 21.42 12.41
C ILE A 383 -4.13 22.89 12.35
N GLU A 384 -3.36 23.36 13.35
CA GLU A 384 -2.97 24.76 13.50
C GLU A 384 -1.61 25.09 12.86
N ASN A 385 -0.84 24.08 12.42
CA ASN A 385 0.52 24.27 11.88
C ASN A 385 0.48 24.69 10.41
N ASP A 386 0.81 25.96 10.15
CA ASP A 386 0.79 26.52 8.79
C ASP A 386 1.99 26.08 7.95
N ASP A 387 3.17 25.86 8.55
CA ASP A 387 4.35 25.35 7.82
C ASP A 387 4.08 23.95 7.26
N LEU A 388 3.40 23.11 8.03
CA LEU A 388 3.01 21.77 7.58
C LEU A 388 2.02 21.84 6.40
N LYS A 389 1.08 22.78 6.44
CA LYS A 389 0.13 22.99 5.33
C LYS A 389 0.84 23.45 4.05
N GLU A 390 1.86 24.30 4.17
CA GLU A 390 2.68 24.72 3.02
C GLU A 390 3.48 23.54 2.45
N ASN A 391 4.04 22.65 3.30
CA ASN A 391 4.70 21.44 2.84
C ASN A 391 3.74 20.48 2.12
N ILE A 392 2.50 20.35 2.60
CA ILE A 392 1.46 19.58 1.90
C ILE A 392 1.23 20.12 0.49
N LYS A 393 1.10 21.45 0.35
CA LYS A 393 0.91 22.10 -0.95
C LYS A 393 2.11 21.88 -1.87
N LEU A 394 3.32 21.99 -1.34
CA LEU A 394 4.55 21.74 -2.09
C LEU A 394 4.60 20.31 -2.67
N ILE A 395 4.33 19.30 -1.83
CA ILE A 395 4.33 17.91 -2.26
C ILE A 395 3.16 17.64 -3.22
N LYS A 396 1.98 18.18 -2.94
CA LYS A 396 0.83 18.10 -3.84
C LYS A 396 1.16 18.65 -5.23
N HIS A 397 1.84 19.80 -5.31
CA HIS A 397 2.25 20.37 -6.59
C HIS A 397 3.27 19.49 -7.33
N ASN A 398 4.22 18.93 -6.62
CA ASN A 398 5.17 17.96 -7.20
C ASN A 398 4.49 16.69 -7.74
N LEU A 399 3.39 16.25 -7.16
CA LEU A 399 2.58 15.16 -7.71
C LEU A 399 2.03 15.50 -9.11
N GLU A 400 1.71 16.78 -9.37
CA GLU A 400 1.27 17.24 -10.69
C GLU A 400 2.39 17.26 -11.74
N GLU A 401 3.62 17.46 -11.33
CA GLU A 401 4.79 17.52 -12.21
C GLU A 401 5.32 16.14 -12.64
N SER A 402 4.82 15.06 -12.03
CA SER A 402 5.20 13.69 -12.37
C SER A 402 4.74 13.29 -13.78
N HIS A 403 5.31 12.23 -14.34
CA HIS A 403 4.93 11.76 -15.68
C HIS A 403 3.43 11.47 -15.78
N SER A 404 2.82 11.88 -16.88
CA SER A 404 1.39 11.58 -17.08
C SER A 404 1.16 10.09 -17.37
N VAL A 405 -0.05 9.59 -17.08
CA VAL A 405 -0.46 8.22 -17.44
C VAL A 405 -0.34 8.00 -18.96
N LYS A 406 -0.64 9.01 -19.79
CA LYS A 406 -0.44 8.93 -21.25
C LYS A 406 1.01 8.72 -21.64
N TYR A 407 1.94 9.40 -20.97
CA TYR A 407 3.37 9.20 -21.19
C TYR A 407 3.79 7.77 -20.82
N LEU A 408 3.33 7.25 -19.67
CA LEU A 408 3.57 5.87 -19.28
C LEU A 408 3.06 4.88 -20.35
N VAL A 409 1.82 5.03 -20.83
CA VAL A 409 1.24 4.14 -21.85
C VAL A 409 2.03 4.23 -23.16
N SER A 410 2.41 5.44 -23.60
CA SER A 410 3.27 5.62 -24.76
C SER A 410 4.63 4.92 -24.59
N HIS A 411 5.23 5.02 -23.41
CA HIS A 411 6.48 4.34 -23.11
C HIS A 411 6.31 2.81 -23.14
N ILE A 412 5.26 2.27 -22.50
CA ILE A 412 4.95 0.83 -22.56
C ILE A 412 4.78 0.35 -24.02
N ASN A 413 4.08 1.10 -24.85
CA ASN A 413 3.88 0.76 -26.25
C ASN A 413 5.22 0.73 -27.02
N SER A 414 6.13 1.68 -26.75
CA SER A 414 7.46 1.73 -27.38
C SER A 414 8.40 0.58 -26.99
N LEU A 415 8.23 0.01 -25.80
CA LEU A 415 9.04 -1.14 -25.34
C LEU A 415 8.87 -2.39 -26.25
N ASN A 416 7.83 -2.45 -27.06
CA ASN A 416 7.59 -3.54 -27.98
C ASN A 416 8.10 -3.25 -29.40
N GLU A 417 8.26 -1.98 -29.81
CA GLU A 417 8.71 -1.61 -31.17
C GLU A 417 10.21 -1.89 -31.39
N GLY A 418 10.99 -2.03 -30.33
CA GLY A 418 12.42 -2.36 -30.39
C GLY A 418 12.76 -3.84 -30.64
N MET A 419 11.76 -4.69 -30.89
CA MET A 419 11.92 -6.13 -31.08
C MET A 419 11.61 -6.61 -32.52
N ASN A 420 11.39 -5.72 -33.50
CA ASN A 420 11.21 -6.06 -34.93
C ASN A 420 12.50 -5.86 -35.72
#